data_205d1a4878da8205ab4b437770701acc
#
_entry.id   205d1a4878da8205ab4b437770701acc
#
_cell.length_a   1.000
_cell.length_b   1.000
_cell.length_c   1.000
_cell.angle_alpha   90.00
_cell.angle_beta   90.00
_cell.angle_gamma   90.00
#
_symmetry.space_group_name_H-M   'P 1'
#
loop_
_entity.id
_entity.type
_entity.pdbx_description
1 polymer ?
#
loop_
_entity_poly.entity_id
_entity_poly.type
_entity_poly.pdbx_seq_one_letter_code
_entity_poly.pdbx_strand_id
1 'polypeptide(L)'
;AFTAVDATGKIIYESGFLEDDLSVEINAYFYRSLPIDRFGKLVWKHDLFNRVGETYKNFIPAGGSDIIEYSFKIPSWTKGPIALSAVVKYRKFNQRYAKWVLGDDYQDLPITDMARATIMVPLRQQPPVRTESAMTSYSTTTEVN
;
A
#
# COMPACT_ATOMS: atom_id res chain seq x y z
N ALA A 1 1.38 5.29 -5.16
CA ALA A 1 1.05 3.89 -5.46
C ALA A 1 2.30 3.01 -5.37
N PHE A 2 2.14 1.79 -4.92
CA PHE A 2 3.19 0.78 -4.85
C PHE A 2 2.65 -0.55 -5.35
N THR A 3 3.42 -1.27 -6.18
CA THR A 3 3.05 -2.59 -6.70
C THR A 3 4.24 -3.54 -6.62
N ALA A 4 3.94 -4.80 -6.30
CA ALA A 4 4.87 -5.93 -6.38
C ALA A 4 4.29 -6.97 -7.34
N VAL A 5 5.03 -7.30 -8.40
CA VAL A 5 4.58 -8.19 -9.48
C VAL A 5 5.61 -9.30 -9.68
N ASP A 6 5.17 -10.54 -9.84
CA ASP A 6 6.05 -11.67 -10.08
C ASP A 6 6.53 -11.75 -11.55
N ALA A 7 7.44 -12.66 -11.83
CA ALA A 7 7.98 -12.84 -13.19
C ALA A 7 6.93 -13.25 -14.26
N THR A 8 5.74 -13.69 -13.84
CA THR A 8 4.62 -14.02 -14.74
C THR A 8 3.65 -12.86 -14.96
N GLY A 9 3.90 -11.71 -14.34
CA GLY A 9 3.01 -10.54 -14.39
C GLY A 9 1.89 -10.58 -13.35
N LYS A 10 1.88 -11.55 -12.43
CA LYS A 10 0.85 -11.65 -11.40
C LYS A 10 1.17 -10.71 -10.23
N ILE A 11 0.15 -9.93 -9.81
CA ILE A 11 0.27 -9.01 -8.68
C ILE A 11 0.35 -9.81 -7.38
N ILE A 12 1.40 -9.55 -6.59
CA ILE A 12 1.64 -10.10 -5.26
C ILE A 12 1.06 -9.16 -4.21
N TYR A 13 1.27 -7.87 -4.41
CA TYR A 13 0.83 -6.80 -3.51
C TYR A 13 0.66 -5.50 -4.28
N GLU A 14 -0.35 -4.74 -3.91
CA GLU A 14 -0.54 -3.38 -4.41
C GLU A 14 -1.11 -2.46 -3.33
N SER A 15 -0.79 -1.17 -3.40
CA SER A 15 -1.34 -0.13 -2.56
C SER A 15 -1.35 1.20 -3.32
N GLY A 16 -2.40 1.99 -3.10
CA GLY A 16 -2.61 3.26 -3.80
C GLY A 16 -3.22 3.09 -5.19
N PHE A 17 -3.94 2.00 -5.43
CA PHE A 17 -4.74 1.83 -6.65
C PHE A 17 -6.01 2.70 -6.62
N LEU A 18 -6.62 2.85 -7.78
CA LEU A 18 -7.89 3.56 -7.93
C LEU A 18 -9.03 2.54 -7.90
N GLU A 19 -10.07 2.89 -7.16
CA GLU A 19 -11.36 2.19 -7.19
C GLU A 19 -12.16 2.59 -8.44
N ASP A 20 -13.27 1.91 -8.71
CA ASP A 20 -14.09 2.13 -9.92
C ASP A 20 -14.64 3.57 -10.02
N ASP A 21 -14.86 4.23 -8.89
CA ASP A 21 -15.30 5.61 -8.83
C ASP A 21 -14.14 6.62 -8.91
N LEU A 22 -12.93 6.17 -9.22
CA LEU A 22 -11.68 6.92 -9.25
C LEU A 22 -11.27 7.49 -7.87
N SER A 23 -11.85 7.02 -6.79
CA SER A 23 -11.30 7.23 -5.45
C SER A 23 -10.03 6.40 -5.28
N VAL A 24 -9.22 6.78 -4.32
CA VAL A 24 -8.02 6.01 -3.99
C VAL A 24 -8.36 5.13 -2.79
N GLU A 25 -7.88 3.90 -2.76
CA GLU A 25 -8.11 2.98 -1.65
C GLU A 25 -7.90 3.66 -0.28
N ILE A 26 -8.70 3.31 0.70
CA ILE A 26 -8.72 4.00 2.00
C ILE A 26 -7.39 3.89 2.77
N ASN A 27 -6.67 2.79 2.59
CA ASN A 27 -5.42 2.49 3.29
C ASN A 27 -4.17 2.95 2.52
N ALA A 28 -4.33 3.62 1.38
CA ALA A 28 -3.21 4.16 0.63
C ALA A 28 -2.45 5.22 1.43
N TYR A 29 -1.15 5.26 1.24
CA TYR A 29 -0.33 6.33 1.82
C TYR A 29 -0.56 7.65 1.08
N PHE A 30 -1.01 8.67 1.82
CA PHE A 30 -1.35 9.98 1.27
C PHE A 30 -0.61 11.12 1.93
N TYR A 31 -0.20 12.08 1.11
CA TYR A 31 0.15 13.43 1.56
C TYR A 31 -1.09 14.31 1.45
N ARG A 32 -1.80 14.48 2.55
CA ARG A 32 -3.02 15.29 2.62
C ARG A 32 -3.29 15.78 4.04
N SER A 33 -4.18 16.76 4.15
CA SER A 33 -4.82 17.17 5.40
C SER A 33 -6.30 16.83 5.36
N LEU A 34 -6.84 16.37 6.49
CA LEU A 34 -8.27 16.13 6.71
C LEU A 34 -8.77 17.07 7.79
N PRO A 35 -9.24 18.28 7.42
CA PRO A 35 -9.78 19.25 8.38
C PRO A 35 -11.12 18.79 8.94
N ILE A 36 -11.38 19.15 10.19
CA ILE A 36 -12.62 18.85 10.90
C ILE A 36 -13.27 20.10 11.47
N ASP A 37 -14.60 20.06 11.62
CA ASP A 37 -15.38 21.04 12.34
C ASP A 37 -15.43 20.76 13.86
N ARG A 38 -16.08 21.65 14.62
CA ARG A 38 -16.27 21.51 16.08
C ARG A 38 -17.04 20.27 16.51
N PHE A 39 -17.71 19.57 15.58
CA PHE A 39 -18.44 18.32 15.83
C PHE A 39 -17.64 17.07 15.39
N GLY A 40 -16.38 17.24 14.97
CA GLY A 40 -15.53 16.16 14.47
C GLY A 40 -15.87 15.69 13.05
N LYS A 41 -16.71 16.42 12.31
CA LYS A 41 -17.06 16.08 10.92
C LYS A 41 -16.02 16.64 9.96
N LEU A 42 -15.70 15.86 8.91
CA LEU A 42 -14.77 16.30 7.86
C LEU A 42 -15.31 17.53 7.13
N VAL A 43 -14.50 18.58 7.11
CA VAL A 43 -14.72 19.77 6.29
C VAL A 43 -14.15 19.53 4.90
N TRP A 44 -14.99 19.47 3.87
CA TRP A 44 -14.54 19.10 2.52
C TRP A 44 -14.99 20.08 1.41
N LYS A 45 -15.92 21.01 1.73
CA LYS A 45 -16.48 22.00 0.79
C LYS A 45 -15.79 23.36 0.85
N HIS A 46 -14.54 23.46 1.26
CA HIS A 46 -13.85 24.72 1.55
C HIS A 46 -14.54 25.60 2.61
N ASP A 47 -15.26 24.97 3.52
CA ASP A 47 -15.90 25.64 4.65
C ASP A 47 -14.88 26.00 5.74
N LEU A 48 -14.05 27.00 5.43
CA LEU A 48 -12.95 27.41 6.28
C LEU A 48 -13.40 27.98 7.62
N PHE A 49 -14.61 28.56 7.68
CA PHE A 49 -15.15 29.17 8.91
C PHE A 49 -15.47 28.13 9.98
N ASN A 50 -15.84 26.93 9.59
CA ASN A 50 -16.16 25.84 10.50
C ASN A 50 -14.97 24.94 10.83
N ARG A 51 -13.81 25.17 10.20
CA ARG A 51 -12.59 24.40 10.48
C ARG A 51 -12.01 24.76 11.83
N VAL A 52 -11.92 23.80 12.75
CA VAL A 52 -11.35 23.98 14.09
C VAL A 52 -10.05 23.18 14.29
N GLY A 53 -9.76 22.20 13.42
CA GLY A 53 -8.57 21.37 13.53
C GLY A 53 -8.42 20.41 12.35
N GLU A 54 -7.53 19.44 12.51
CA GLU A 54 -7.24 18.39 11.52
C GLU A 54 -7.20 17.04 12.23
N THR A 55 -7.93 16.06 11.70
CA THR A 55 -7.85 14.68 12.22
C THR A 55 -6.71 13.88 11.59
N TYR A 56 -6.22 14.31 10.44
CA TYR A 56 -5.08 13.73 9.77
C TYR A 56 -4.32 14.83 9.04
N LYS A 57 -3.00 14.81 9.17
CA LYS A 57 -2.11 15.74 8.47
C LYS A 57 -0.80 15.04 8.16
N ASN A 58 -0.54 14.86 6.87
CA ASN A 58 0.70 14.29 6.38
C ASN A 58 1.21 15.10 5.19
N PHE A 59 2.44 15.59 5.27
CA PHE A 59 3.11 16.35 4.23
C PHE A 59 4.62 16.29 4.39
N ILE A 60 5.34 16.44 3.31
CA ILE A 60 6.79 16.59 3.33
C ILE A 60 7.10 18.08 3.45
N PRO A 61 7.75 18.56 4.52
CA PRO A 61 8.13 19.95 4.66
C PRO A 61 9.21 20.33 3.64
N ALA A 62 9.35 21.63 3.38
CA ALA A 62 10.39 22.13 2.49
C ALA A 62 11.79 21.69 2.97
N GLY A 63 12.58 21.09 2.07
CA GLY A 63 13.88 20.51 2.38
C GLY A 63 13.85 19.19 3.16
N GLY A 64 12.66 18.67 3.46
CA GLY A 64 12.46 17.40 4.13
C GLY A 64 12.36 16.21 3.18
N SER A 65 12.36 15.01 3.78
CA SER A 65 12.10 13.74 3.10
C SER A 65 11.17 12.88 3.95
N ASP A 66 10.56 11.88 3.32
CA ASP A 66 9.73 10.90 4.00
C ASP A 66 10.10 9.49 3.53
N ILE A 67 9.97 8.51 4.42
CA ILE A 67 10.24 7.10 4.14
C ILE A 67 8.95 6.34 4.34
N ILE A 68 8.49 5.68 3.28
CA ILE A 68 7.29 4.86 3.31
C ILE A 68 7.70 3.40 3.31
N GLU A 69 7.25 2.65 4.32
CA GLU A 69 7.52 1.23 4.44
C GLU A 69 6.29 0.41 4.06
N TYR A 70 6.50 -0.62 3.23
CA TYR A 70 5.48 -1.60 2.86
C TYR A 70 5.92 -2.98 3.32
N SER A 71 5.03 -3.68 4.01
CA SER A 71 5.26 -5.05 4.46
C SER A 71 4.16 -5.97 3.91
N PHE A 72 4.55 -7.02 3.22
CA PHE A 72 3.62 -8.01 2.67
C PHE A 72 4.25 -9.40 2.65
N LYS A 73 3.39 -10.43 2.66
CA LYS A 73 3.82 -11.82 2.56
C LYS A 73 3.98 -12.21 1.11
N ILE A 74 5.07 -12.89 0.77
CA ILE A 74 5.27 -13.49 -0.55
C ILE A 74 4.54 -14.83 -0.59
N PRO A 75 3.51 -14.99 -1.43
CA PRO A 75 2.81 -16.27 -1.58
C PRO A 75 3.71 -17.38 -2.14
N SER A 76 3.45 -18.63 -1.78
CA SER A 76 4.25 -19.79 -2.24
C SER A 76 4.23 -20.02 -3.75
N TRP A 77 3.21 -19.52 -4.45
CA TRP A 77 3.09 -19.62 -5.90
C TRP A 77 3.95 -18.60 -6.66
N THR A 78 4.55 -17.61 -5.96
CA THR A 78 5.30 -16.51 -6.58
C THR A 78 6.52 -17.03 -7.32
N LYS A 79 6.72 -16.54 -8.55
CA LYS A 79 7.90 -16.80 -9.36
C LYS A 79 8.79 -15.57 -9.42
N GLY A 80 10.06 -15.73 -9.05
CA GLY A 80 11.06 -14.66 -9.11
C GLY A 80 11.61 -14.45 -10.51
N PRO A 81 12.21 -13.29 -10.79
CA PRO A 81 12.36 -12.15 -9.87
C PRO A 81 11.06 -11.37 -9.68
N ILE A 82 10.95 -10.60 -8.58
CA ILE A 82 9.82 -9.74 -8.28
C ILE A 82 10.16 -8.31 -8.72
N ALA A 83 9.30 -7.71 -9.53
CA ALA A 83 9.36 -6.30 -9.87
C ALA A 83 8.62 -5.49 -8.81
N LEU A 84 9.35 -4.60 -8.11
CA LEU A 84 8.78 -3.62 -7.20
C LEU A 84 8.74 -2.27 -7.89
N SER A 85 7.56 -1.66 -7.97
CA SER A 85 7.37 -0.35 -8.58
C SER A 85 6.71 0.61 -7.61
N ALA A 86 7.31 1.77 -7.41
CA ALA A 86 6.77 2.87 -6.65
C ALA A 86 6.49 4.06 -7.56
N VAL A 87 5.31 4.69 -7.41
CA VAL A 87 4.90 5.84 -8.20
C VAL A 87 4.33 6.91 -7.28
N VAL A 88 4.88 8.10 -7.34
CA VAL A 88 4.28 9.28 -6.69
C VAL A 88 3.29 9.90 -7.67
N LYS A 89 2.03 9.97 -7.25
CA LYS A 89 0.93 10.49 -8.07
C LYS A 89 0.39 11.78 -7.46
N TYR A 90 0.02 12.72 -8.32
CA TYR A 90 -0.59 13.99 -7.92
C TYR A 90 -1.98 14.13 -8.54
N ARG A 91 -2.92 14.60 -7.72
CA ARG A 91 -4.26 15.02 -8.13
C ARG A 91 -4.55 16.38 -7.49
N LYS A 92 -4.99 17.34 -8.29
CA LYS A 92 -5.26 18.71 -7.83
C LYS A 92 -6.40 18.77 -6.83
N PHE A 93 -7.48 18.02 -7.09
CA PHE A 93 -8.67 17.96 -6.25
C PHE A 93 -9.06 16.50 -6.01
N ASN A 94 -9.70 16.23 -4.86
CA ASN A 94 -10.32 14.93 -4.68
C ASN A 94 -11.59 14.83 -5.54
N GLN A 95 -11.97 13.59 -5.87
CA GLN A 95 -13.08 13.28 -6.75
C GLN A 95 -14.42 13.84 -6.23
N ARG A 96 -14.67 13.66 -4.92
CA ARG A 96 -15.89 14.13 -4.28
C ARG A 96 -16.07 15.65 -4.40
N TYR A 97 -14.97 16.40 -4.21
CA TYR A 97 -15.00 17.86 -4.33
C TYR A 97 -15.23 18.28 -5.79
N ALA A 98 -14.55 17.65 -6.73
CA ALA A 98 -14.68 17.94 -8.14
C ALA A 98 -16.12 17.68 -8.64
N LYS A 99 -16.73 16.55 -8.30
CA LYS A 99 -18.13 16.24 -8.63
C LYS A 99 -19.10 17.27 -8.04
N TRP A 100 -18.84 17.71 -6.82
CA TRP A 100 -19.68 18.71 -6.18
C TRP A 100 -19.59 20.11 -6.83
N VAL A 101 -18.39 20.54 -7.21
CA VAL A 101 -18.18 21.87 -7.81
C VAL A 101 -18.67 21.94 -9.25
N LEU A 102 -18.38 20.90 -10.04
CA LEU A 102 -18.65 20.87 -11.47
C LEU A 102 -20.08 20.38 -11.80
N GLY A 103 -20.73 19.66 -10.85
CA GLY A 103 -22.07 19.14 -11.09
C GLY A 103 -22.18 18.34 -12.38
N ASP A 104 -23.07 18.77 -13.26
CA ASP A 104 -23.33 18.13 -14.57
C ASP A 104 -22.17 18.30 -15.56
N ASP A 105 -21.30 19.30 -15.36
CA ASP A 105 -20.09 19.50 -16.17
C ASP A 105 -18.89 18.68 -15.68
N TYR A 106 -19.12 17.77 -14.73
CA TYR A 106 -18.05 16.96 -14.18
C TYR A 106 -17.38 16.09 -15.24
N GLN A 107 -16.06 16.16 -15.26
CA GLN A 107 -15.18 15.28 -16.02
C GLN A 107 -14.12 14.68 -15.11
N ASP A 108 -13.63 13.49 -15.45
CA ASP A 108 -12.57 12.86 -14.69
C ASP A 108 -11.32 13.73 -14.69
N LEU A 109 -10.87 14.07 -13.48
CA LEU A 109 -9.67 14.90 -13.32
C LEU A 109 -8.41 14.08 -13.55
N PRO A 110 -7.43 14.64 -14.27
CA PRO A 110 -6.18 13.94 -14.54
C PRO A 110 -5.42 13.66 -13.25
N ILE A 111 -4.82 12.48 -13.22
CA ILE A 111 -3.84 12.08 -12.21
C ILE A 111 -2.48 12.06 -12.88
N THR A 112 -1.54 12.85 -12.35
CA THR A 112 -0.20 12.99 -12.91
C THR A 112 0.79 12.13 -12.14
N ASP A 113 1.56 11.31 -12.85
CA ASP A 113 2.71 10.61 -12.28
C ASP A 113 3.86 11.62 -12.14
N MET A 114 4.24 11.94 -10.91
CA MET A 114 5.30 12.91 -10.61
C MET A 114 6.69 12.26 -10.64
N ALA A 115 6.79 11.04 -10.12
CA ALA A 115 8.03 10.28 -10.08
C ALA A 115 7.72 8.78 -10.08
N ARG A 116 8.63 8.00 -10.68
CA ARG A 116 8.52 6.53 -10.73
C ARG A 116 9.89 5.91 -10.49
N ALA A 117 9.91 4.84 -9.72
CA ALA A 117 11.07 3.98 -9.55
C ALA A 117 10.64 2.51 -9.65
N THR A 118 11.47 1.68 -10.26
CA THR A 118 11.25 0.23 -10.35
C THR A 118 12.56 -0.50 -10.07
N ILE A 119 12.50 -1.54 -9.26
CA ILE A 119 13.63 -2.41 -8.97
C ILE A 119 13.22 -3.87 -9.14
N MET A 120 14.18 -4.71 -9.52
CA MET A 120 14.00 -6.17 -9.61
C MET A 120 14.66 -6.83 -8.40
N VAL A 121 13.88 -7.61 -7.66
CA VAL A 121 14.36 -8.31 -6.46
C VAL A 121 14.38 -9.82 -6.76
N PRO A 122 15.55 -10.47 -6.68
CA PRO A 122 15.62 -11.90 -6.87
C PRO A 122 14.93 -12.63 -5.71
N LEU A 123 14.13 -13.65 -6.02
CA LEU A 123 13.51 -14.51 -5.03
C LEU A 123 14.54 -15.56 -4.59
N ARG A 124 14.99 -15.51 -3.34
CA ARG A 124 15.79 -16.58 -2.77
C ARG A 124 14.85 -17.73 -2.39
N GLN A 125 15.03 -18.87 -3.01
CA GLN A 125 14.37 -20.09 -2.55
C GLN A 125 14.91 -20.44 -1.15
N GLN A 126 14.02 -20.50 -0.18
CA GLN A 126 14.38 -20.99 1.15
C GLN A 126 14.77 -22.47 0.99
N PRO A 127 15.93 -22.92 1.45
CA PRO A 127 16.25 -24.33 1.42
C PRO A 127 15.16 -25.12 2.14
N PRO A 128 14.81 -26.33 1.66
CA PRO A 128 13.78 -27.14 2.30
C PRO A 128 14.12 -27.31 3.78
N VAL A 129 13.16 -27.03 4.65
CA VAL A 129 13.28 -27.27 6.08
C VAL A 129 13.56 -28.79 6.23
N ARG A 130 14.76 -29.16 6.68
CA ARG A 130 15.04 -30.52 7.05
C ARG A 130 14.13 -30.89 8.21
N THR A 131 13.10 -31.64 7.93
CA THR A 131 12.33 -32.32 8.96
C THR A 131 13.24 -33.45 9.47
N GLU A 132 13.85 -33.25 10.62
CA GLU A 132 14.55 -34.35 11.32
C GLU A 132 13.48 -35.34 11.80
N SER A 133 13.16 -36.31 10.94
CA SER A 133 12.49 -37.55 11.33
C SER A 133 13.56 -38.61 11.55
N ALA A 134 14.20 -38.58 12.70
CA ALA A 134 14.99 -39.69 13.21
C ALA A 134 14.48 -40.02 14.61
N MET A 135 13.32 -40.70 14.67
CA MET A 135 13.02 -41.54 15.83
C MET A 135 13.95 -42.76 15.76
N THR A 136 15.06 -42.67 16.45
CA THR A 136 15.91 -43.87 16.76
C THR A 136 15.11 -44.69 17.77
N SER A 137 14.55 -45.81 17.32
CA SER A 137 13.96 -46.83 18.20
C SER A 137 15.14 -47.55 18.90
N TYR A 138 15.32 -47.28 20.17
CA TYR A 138 16.13 -48.10 21.07
C TYR A 138 15.33 -49.35 21.45
N SER A 139 15.68 -50.52 20.92
CA SER A 139 15.20 -51.78 21.38
C SER A 139 16.03 -52.20 22.63
N THR A 140 15.40 -52.20 23.79
CA THR A 140 15.98 -52.72 25.02
C THR A 140 15.80 -54.24 25.02
N THR A 141 16.86 -54.95 24.78
CA THR A 141 16.90 -56.42 24.99
C THR A 141 17.17 -56.64 26.46
N THR A 142 16.17 -57.16 27.18
CA THR A 142 16.32 -57.61 28.55
C THR A 142 16.71 -59.08 28.49
N GLU A 143 17.97 -59.39 28.79
CA GLU A 143 18.38 -60.76 29.11
C GLU A 143 17.98 -61.05 30.57
N VAL A 144 17.21 -62.12 30.76
CA VAL A 144 16.89 -62.72 32.06
C VAL A 144 17.86 -63.91 32.23
N ASN A 145 18.57 -63.88 33.34
CA ASN A 145 19.29 -65.03 33.87
C ASN A 145 18.75 -65.37 35.27
#